data_0236f6767188d596421291f58d3ec72d
#
_entry.id   0236f6767188d596421291f58d3ec72d
#
_cell.length_a   1.000
_cell.length_b   1.000
_cell.length_c   1.000
_cell.angle_alpha   90.00
_cell.angle_beta   90.00
_cell.angle_gamma   90.00
#
_symmetry.space_group_name_H-M   'P 1'
#
loop_
_entity.id
_entity.type
_entity.pdbx_description
1 polymer ?
#
loop_
_entity_poly.entity_id
_entity_poly.type
_entity_poly.pdbx_seq_one_letter_code
_entity_poly.pdbx_strand_id
1 'polypeptide(L)'
;MLVALVALVSSPGAAFSQASTGGGTFTGAWVGPCCVGIANANPLIAGGDQHFLSKIYEPLITYSIDKTTGGYGPVVPALAQDWSTSNDGLTWTFHLQPNVTWQDGSPFTADDVVFTLTLCESPRVGCVYGGGISNIKGAADVKSGNSTTLAGVAAPDPQTVTITTDTPNAAMLDALSLIWIVQKKSLSAIPLDQITKNPYWTTPGQAVGTGPFKITNYVDGQFMELSRYDGYWRGKPLLDKIIRREFKDPATALLAFDRGEVDMTYVTADEVTREQSNTNATVVAGPSQVDNVVVFNPLVNPAFGNKTFKQAMEVAIDRKSIIDNLYNGAGQTLPCLFGNPTYVAPDTEMYNYDPDRAKALIAESGVDLGSLPTFTFDTYYNDPLSLNVMTAIQQNWADIGFNVTIKQMDSASWTNQYYQQGASQVSFIGAQNGPDGNIAATYFLSTASQESGAGNNGWKGYTYSNPQVDMFINQGRSTFDPAQRAPIYQSLCKVLADDMPWNIMWQTTRYWIVSNKVQNFQLTPAAGGGSYYDASETWSIKQ
;
A
#
# COMPACT_ATOMS: atom_id res chain seq x y z
N MET A 1 -34.64 16.83 26.32
CA MET A 1 -35.14 15.48 26.16
C MET A 1 -35.49 15.31 24.70
N LEU A 2 -34.51 14.97 23.85
CA LEU A 2 -34.72 14.66 22.43
C LEU A 2 -34.24 13.20 22.25
N VAL A 3 -35.18 12.33 21.96
CA VAL A 3 -34.94 10.93 21.68
C VAL A 3 -34.56 10.83 20.22
N ALA A 4 -33.32 10.46 19.92
CA ALA A 4 -32.88 10.14 18.56
C ALA A 4 -33.35 8.72 18.22
N LEU A 5 -34.24 8.63 17.27
CA LEU A 5 -34.74 7.38 16.70
C LEU A 5 -33.67 6.85 15.72
N VAL A 6 -32.95 5.81 16.11
CA VAL A 6 -32.08 5.06 15.21
C VAL A 6 -32.97 4.14 14.38
N ALA A 7 -33.12 4.45 13.10
CA ALA A 7 -33.76 3.57 12.15
C ALA A 7 -32.83 2.42 11.78
N LEU A 8 -33.16 1.22 12.26
CA LEU A 8 -32.59 -0.05 11.79
C LEU A 8 -33.00 -0.24 10.33
N VAL A 9 -32.07 0.01 9.41
CA VAL A 9 -32.20 -0.41 8.02
C VAL A 9 -31.81 -1.87 7.95
N SER A 10 -32.79 -2.76 7.98
CA SER A 10 -32.60 -4.17 7.64
C SER A 10 -32.31 -4.25 6.14
N SER A 11 -31.09 -4.54 5.76
CA SER A 11 -30.73 -4.89 4.39
C SER A 11 -31.46 -6.16 3.98
N PRO A 12 -32.16 -6.19 2.82
CA PRO A 12 -32.73 -7.43 2.31
C PRO A 12 -31.56 -8.35 1.93
N GLY A 13 -31.50 -9.51 2.54
CA GLY A 13 -30.58 -10.58 2.14
C GLY A 13 -30.79 -10.86 0.66
N ALA A 14 -29.78 -10.62 -0.15
CA ALA A 14 -29.76 -11.02 -1.54
C ALA A 14 -29.85 -12.56 -1.58
N ALA A 15 -31.00 -13.06 -2.01
CA ALA A 15 -31.16 -14.47 -2.34
C ALA A 15 -30.24 -14.77 -3.52
N PHE A 16 -29.12 -15.41 -3.25
CA PHE A 16 -28.24 -15.91 -4.30
C PHE A 16 -28.97 -17.02 -5.07
N SER A 17 -29.24 -16.74 -6.32
CA SER A 17 -29.73 -17.73 -7.28
C SER A 17 -28.69 -18.85 -7.37
N GLN A 18 -29.06 -20.03 -6.90
CA GLN A 18 -28.29 -21.27 -7.14
C GLN A 18 -28.37 -21.64 -8.63
N ALA A 19 -27.34 -21.32 -9.39
CA ALA A 19 -27.05 -21.98 -10.66
C ALA A 19 -25.60 -21.67 -11.10
N SER A 20 -24.63 -22.34 -10.48
CA SER A 20 -23.42 -22.77 -11.19
C SER A 20 -22.86 -23.97 -10.44
N THR A 21 -22.67 -25.07 -11.13
CA THR A 21 -21.83 -26.18 -10.70
C THR A 21 -20.43 -25.63 -10.57
N GLY A 22 -20.14 -25.01 -9.42
CA GLY A 22 -18.86 -24.35 -9.14
C GLY A 22 -17.72 -25.35 -9.24
N GLY A 23 -16.63 -24.88 -9.74
CA GLY A 23 -15.38 -25.59 -9.94
C GLY A 23 -14.50 -24.78 -10.87
N GLY A 24 -13.32 -25.26 -11.11
CA GLY A 24 -12.37 -24.66 -12.04
C GLY A 24 -11.20 -23.96 -11.33
N THR A 25 -10.22 -23.65 -12.15
CA THR A 25 -8.97 -23.03 -11.71
C THR A 25 -8.88 -21.63 -12.30
N PHE A 26 -8.65 -20.64 -11.46
CA PHE A 26 -8.25 -19.30 -11.87
C PHE A 26 -6.72 -19.21 -11.86
N THR A 27 -6.12 -18.75 -12.94
CA THR A 27 -4.67 -18.55 -13.03
C THR A 27 -4.38 -17.07 -13.29
N GLY A 28 -3.78 -16.39 -12.31
CA GLY A 28 -3.31 -15.02 -12.45
C GLY A 28 -1.82 -14.96 -12.77
N ALA A 29 -1.45 -14.14 -13.76
CA ALA A 29 -0.06 -13.80 -14.00
C ALA A 29 0.37 -12.67 -13.06
N TRP A 30 1.55 -12.81 -12.49
CA TRP A 30 2.21 -11.77 -11.72
C TRP A 30 3.52 -11.41 -12.39
N VAL A 31 3.74 -10.10 -12.56
CA VAL A 31 4.98 -9.60 -13.13
C VAL A 31 5.69 -8.81 -12.06
N GLY A 32 6.83 -9.30 -11.66
CA GLY A 32 7.65 -8.60 -10.67
C GLY A 32 8.80 -7.86 -11.33
N PRO A 33 8.88 -6.53 -11.23
CA PRO A 33 10.19 -5.94 -11.01
C PRO A 33 10.23 -5.14 -9.72
N CYS A 34 9.10 -4.75 -9.23
CA CYS A 34 9.02 -4.03 -7.98
C CYS A 34 8.60 -5.01 -6.90
N CYS A 35 9.47 -5.18 -5.95
CA CYS A 35 9.06 -5.63 -4.64
C CYS A 35 8.61 -7.09 -4.56
N VAL A 36 9.58 -8.00 -4.68
CA VAL A 36 9.46 -9.34 -4.15
C VAL A 36 8.66 -10.29 -5.05
N GLY A 37 9.35 -11.13 -5.77
CA GLY A 37 8.82 -12.43 -6.13
C GLY A 37 8.12 -13.03 -4.91
N ILE A 38 7.27 -14.05 -5.08
CA ILE A 38 6.67 -14.75 -3.94
C ILE A 38 7.80 -15.35 -3.09
N ALA A 39 8.56 -14.51 -2.38
CA ALA A 39 9.62 -15.00 -1.53
C ALA A 39 9.03 -15.83 -0.38
N ASN A 40 7.81 -15.50 0.05
CA ASN A 40 7.03 -16.31 1.00
C ASN A 40 5.61 -15.74 1.17
N ALA A 41 4.69 -16.54 1.70
CA ALA A 41 3.35 -16.12 2.05
C ALA A 41 3.28 -15.49 3.46
N ASN A 42 4.34 -14.84 3.93
CA ASN A 42 4.37 -14.23 5.24
C ASN A 42 3.71 -12.84 5.23
N PRO A 43 2.52 -12.67 5.82
CA PRO A 43 1.79 -11.42 5.81
C PRO A 43 2.45 -10.32 6.68
N LEU A 44 3.38 -10.68 7.56
CA LEU A 44 4.04 -9.72 8.46
C LEU A 44 5.09 -8.87 7.74
N ILE A 45 5.70 -9.40 6.66
CA ILE A 45 6.78 -8.73 5.92
C ILE A 45 6.47 -8.50 4.44
N ALA A 46 5.34 -8.99 3.94
CA ALA A 46 4.98 -8.88 2.53
C ALA A 46 4.36 -7.50 2.24
N GLY A 47 5.20 -6.55 1.88
CA GLY A 47 4.76 -5.18 1.52
C GLY A 47 4.08 -5.06 0.16
N GLY A 48 4.14 -6.06 -0.73
CA GLY A 48 3.75 -5.87 -2.14
C GLY A 48 2.68 -6.80 -2.70
N ASP A 49 2.31 -7.88 -2.02
CA ASP A 49 1.41 -8.88 -2.59
C ASP A 49 0.09 -9.09 -1.84
N GLN A 50 -0.51 -8.00 -1.47
CA GLN A 50 -1.74 -8.02 -0.68
C GLN A 50 -2.92 -8.63 -1.44
N HIS A 51 -2.98 -8.48 -2.76
CA HIS A 51 -4.02 -9.09 -3.60
C HIS A 51 -4.06 -10.62 -3.49
N PHE A 52 -2.88 -11.23 -3.33
CA PHE A 52 -2.78 -12.67 -3.23
C PHE A 52 -2.93 -13.15 -1.78
N LEU A 53 -2.31 -12.44 -0.84
CA LEU A 53 -2.39 -12.76 0.58
C LEU A 53 -3.82 -12.67 1.12
N SER A 54 -4.67 -11.80 0.54
CA SER A 54 -6.11 -11.72 0.85
C SER A 54 -6.88 -13.02 0.63
N LYS A 55 -6.33 -13.94 -0.15
CA LYS A 55 -6.93 -15.27 -0.36
C LYS A 55 -6.64 -16.21 0.81
N ILE A 56 -5.59 -15.92 1.59
CA ILE A 56 -5.10 -16.80 2.66
C ILE A 56 -5.42 -16.21 4.03
N TYR A 57 -5.17 -14.91 4.21
CA TYR A 57 -5.30 -14.21 5.49
C TYR A 57 -6.33 -13.09 5.40
N GLU A 58 -6.85 -12.69 6.55
CA GLU A 58 -7.78 -11.56 6.66
C GLU A 58 -7.37 -10.61 7.79
N PRO A 59 -7.57 -9.29 7.62
CA PRO A 59 -7.42 -8.30 8.69
C PRO A 59 -8.71 -8.22 9.54
N LEU A 60 -8.71 -7.38 10.58
CA LEU A 60 -9.92 -7.09 11.35
C LEU A 60 -10.97 -6.37 10.52
N ILE A 61 -10.54 -5.40 9.73
CA ILE A 61 -11.39 -4.61 8.83
C ILE A 61 -10.67 -4.46 7.49
N THR A 62 -11.40 -4.14 6.44
CA THR A 62 -10.86 -3.95 5.10
C THR A 62 -11.59 -2.82 4.38
N TYR A 63 -11.17 -2.49 3.18
CA TYR A 63 -11.87 -1.54 2.33
C TYR A 63 -12.75 -2.27 1.30
N SER A 64 -13.89 -1.68 0.94
CA SER A 64 -14.61 -2.06 -0.26
C SER A 64 -13.91 -1.47 -1.50
N ILE A 65 -14.31 -1.95 -2.68
CA ILE A 65 -13.86 -1.35 -3.96
C ILE A 65 -14.88 -0.29 -4.38
N ASP A 66 -14.43 0.93 -4.66
CA ASP A 66 -15.24 1.91 -5.36
C ASP A 66 -15.32 1.53 -6.85
N LYS A 67 -16.50 1.07 -7.26
CA LYS A 67 -16.74 0.61 -8.63
C LYS A 67 -16.68 1.72 -9.67
N THR A 68 -16.77 2.98 -9.26
CA THR A 68 -16.73 4.14 -10.15
C THR A 68 -15.30 4.52 -10.50
N THR A 69 -14.43 4.53 -9.50
CA THR A 69 -13.02 4.95 -9.66
C THR A 69 -12.05 3.79 -9.81
N GLY A 70 -12.46 2.57 -9.43
CA GLY A 70 -11.57 1.42 -9.30
C GLY A 70 -10.62 1.51 -8.09
N GLY A 71 -10.81 2.52 -7.23
CA GLY A 71 -10.02 2.74 -6.03
C GLY A 71 -10.65 2.15 -4.77
N TYR A 72 -10.24 2.66 -3.61
CA TYR A 72 -10.82 2.27 -2.33
C TYR A 72 -12.18 2.93 -2.10
N GLY A 73 -13.15 2.12 -1.73
CA GLY A 73 -14.42 2.54 -1.17
C GLY A 73 -14.36 2.68 0.36
N PRO A 74 -15.51 2.72 1.04
CA PRO A 74 -15.58 2.77 2.50
C PRO A 74 -14.93 1.56 3.18
N VAL A 75 -14.52 1.76 4.46
CA VAL A 75 -14.14 0.66 5.36
C VAL A 75 -15.34 -0.26 5.59
N VAL A 76 -15.09 -1.56 5.54
CA VAL A 76 -16.09 -2.61 5.72
C VAL A 76 -15.59 -3.70 6.69
N PRO A 77 -16.52 -4.46 7.34
CA PRO A 77 -16.20 -5.59 8.20
C PRO A 77 -15.38 -6.68 7.47
N ALA A 78 -14.37 -7.21 8.20
CA ALA A 78 -13.67 -8.43 7.84
C ALA A 78 -13.76 -9.42 9.02
N LEU A 79 -12.66 -9.70 9.73
CA LEU A 79 -12.72 -10.56 10.93
C LEU A 79 -13.43 -9.88 12.11
N ALA A 80 -13.49 -8.55 12.16
CA ALA A 80 -14.39 -7.84 13.03
C ALA A 80 -15.76 -7.66 12.36
N GLN A 81 -16.85 -7.94 13.07
CA GLN A 81 -18.22 -7.74 12.64
C GLN A 81 -18.61 -6.26 12.71
N ASP A 82 -18.21 -5.61 13.78
CA ASP A 82 -18.43 -4.20 14.07
C ASP A 82 -17.34 -3.67 15.01
N TRP A 83 -17.35 -2.34 15.18
CA TRP A 83 -16.44 -1.67 16.10
C TRP A 83 -17.04 -0.37 16.62
N SER A 84 -16.51 0.09 17.74
CA SER A 84 -16.85 1.38 18.35
C SER A 84 -15.62 2.03 18.97
N THR A 85 -15.72 3.34 19.19
CA THR A 85 -14.67 4.12 19.85
C THR A 85 -15.25 4.77 21.11
N SER A 86 -14.47 4.82 22.19
CA SER A 86 -14.83 5.58 23.40
C SER A 86 -14.96 7.09 23.10
N ASN A 87 -15.70 7.80 23.94
CA ASN A 87 -15.95 9.25 23.73
C ASN A 87 -14.68 10.11 23.71
N ASP A 88 -13.62 9.67 24.39
CA ASP A 88 -12.32 10.33 24.40
C ASP A 88 -11.42 9.91 23.21
N GLY A 89 -11.88 8.99 22.35
CA GLY A 89 -11.16 8.50 21.20
C GLY A 89 -9.95 7.61 21.52
N LEU A 90 -9.78 7.19 22.77
CA LEU A 90 -8.60 6.45 23.21
C LEU A 90 -8.78 4.93 23.12
N THR A 91 -9.99 4.42 23.23
CA THR A 91 -10.25 2.98 23.25
C THR A 91 -11.16 2.57 22.11
N TRP A 92 -10.68 1.66 21.28
CA TRP A 92 -11.44 0.97 20.26
C TRP A 92 -11.88 -0.38 20.78
N THR A 93 -13.15 -0.75 20.54
CA THR A 93 -13.68 -2.06 20.83
C THR A 93 -14.13 -2.72 19.53
N PHE A 94 -13.63 -3.91 19.24
CA PHE A 94 -13.97 -4.71 18.06
C PHE A 94 -14.69 -5.98 18.53
N HIS A 95 -15.86 -6.27 17.95
CA HIS A 95 -16.54 -7.54 18.11
C HIS A 95 -16.20 -8.43 16.91
N LEU A 96 -15.68 -9.61 17.17
CA LEU A 96 -15.23 -10.52 16.12
C LEU A 96 -16.41 -11.26 15.48
N GLN A 97 -16.25 -11.64 14.22
CA GLN A 97 -17.21 -12.49 13.51
C GLN A 97 -17.39 -13.83 14.25
N PRO A 98 -18.62 -14.27 14.49
CA PRO A 98 -18.87 -15.55 15.11
C PRO A 98 -18.49 -16.71 14.16
N ASN A 99 -18.08 -17.84 14.74
CA ASN A 99 -17.82 -19.09 14.02
C ASN A 99 -16.71 -19.05 12.97
N VAL A 100 -15.82 -18.07 13.01
CA VAL A 100 -14.62 -18.08 12.17
C VAL A 100 -13.68 -19.18 12.63
N THR A 101 -13.20 -19.97 11.67
CA THR A 101 -12.18 -20.99 11.92
C THR A 101 -10.95 -20.75 11.06
N TRP A 102 -9.82 -21.08 11.61
CA TRP A 102 -8.59 -21.22 10.85
C TRP A 102 -8.70 -22.38 9.85
N GLN A 103 -7.89 -22.39 8.83
CA GLN A 103 -7.87 -23.46 7.80
C GLN A 103 -7.47 -24.84 8.34
N ASP A 104 -6.97 -24.93 9.58
CA ASP A 104 -6.75 -26.17 10.31
C ASP A 104 -7.97 -26.62 11.15
N GLY A 105 -9.10 -25.89 11.07
CA GLY A 105 -10.34 -26.15 11.79
C GLY A 105 -10.37 -25.64 13.23
N SER A 106 -9.28 -25.06 13.76
CA SER A 106 -9.30 -24.47 15.10
C SER A 106 -10.04 -23.12 15.10
N PRO A 107 -10.67 -22.70 16.22
CA PRO A 107 -11.40 -21.45 16.28
C PRO A 107 -10.45 -20.25 16.20
N PHE A 108 -10.87 -19.21 15.48
CA PHE A 108 -10.28 -17.88 15.54
C PHE A 108 -10.80 -17.15 16.78
N THR A 109 -9.93 -16.47 17.52
CA THR A 109 -10.29 -15.77 18.75
C THR A 109 -9.56 -14.44 18.90
N ALA A 110 -10.01 -13.61 19.84
CA ALA A 110 -9.38 -12.36 20.21
C ALA A 110 -7.90 -12.50 20.63
N ASP A 111 -7.53 -13.67 21.15
CA ASP A 111 -6.13 -14.00 21.50
C ASP A 111 -5.19 -13.99 20.27
N ASP A 112 -5.68 -14.38 19.09
CA ASP A 112 -4.88 -14.34 17.85
C ASP A 112 -4.61 -12.89 17.43
N VAL A 113 -5.58 -12.00 17.66
CA VAL A 113 -5.44 -10.57 17.40
C VAL A 113 -4.41 -9.93 18.34
N VAL A 114 -4.54 -10.19 19.66
CA VAL A 114 -3.58 -9.71 20.67
C VAL A 114 -2.16 -10.17 20.32
N PHE A 115 -2.03 -11.45 19.96
CA PHE A 115 -0.76 -12.03 19.53
C PHE A 115 -0.17 -11.32 18.29
N THR A 116 -0.98 -11.15 17.26
CA THR A 116 -0.55 -10.52 16.00
C THR A 116 -0.08 -9.08 16.21
N LEU A 117 -0.87 -8.26 16.91
CA LEU A 117 -0.52 -6.86 17.15
C LEU A 117 0.75 -6.74 18.01
N THR A 118 0.93 -7.64 18.99
CA THR A 118 2.16 -7.72 19.79
C THR A 118 3.37 -8.10 18.94
N LEU A 119 3.23 -9.06 18.02
CA LEU A 119 4.30 -9.41 17.08
C LEU A 119 4.69 -8.22 16.21
N CYS A 120 3.70 -7.46 15.71
CA CYS A 120 3.95 -6.31 14.83
C CYS A 120 4.71 -5.17 15.52
N GLU A 121 4.61 -5.03 16.84
CA GLU A 121 5.39 -4.06 17.61
C GLU A 121 6.79 -4.58 17.99
N SER A 122 7.05 -5.88 17.86
CA SER A 122 8.35 -6.45 18.22
C SER A 122 9.42 -6.12 17.17
N PRO A 123 10.53 -5.46 17.55
CA PRO A 123 11.64 -5.15 16.63
C PRO A 123 12.33 -6.42 16.11
N ARG A 124 12.14 -7.57 16.78
CA ARG A 124 12.70 -8.86 16.38
C ARG A 124 11.94 -9.51 15.23
N VAL A 125 10.68 -9.07 15.00
CA VAL A 125 9.83 -9.56 13.90
C VAL A 125 9.95 -8.65 12.68
N GLY A 126 10.02 -7.32 12.88
CA GLY A 126 10.14 -6.34 11.80
C GLY A 126 8.90 -6.31 10.90
N CYS A 127 7.71 -6.28 11.51
CA CYS A 127 6.44 -6.17 10.79
C CYS A 127 6.40 -4.85 9.99
N VAL A 128 6.11 -4.94 8.69
CA VAL A 128 6.15 -3.79 7.76
C VAL A 128 5.14 -2.70 8.16
N TYR A 129 4.01 -3.09 8.71
CA TYR A 129 2.91 -2.16 9.05
C TYR A 129 2.81 -1.82 10.55
N GLY A 130 3.76 -2.26 11.37
CA GLY A 130 3.78 -1.97 12.82
C GLY A 130 3.79 -0.47 13.14
N GLY A 131 4.40 0.37 12.29
CA GLY A 131 4.42 1.82 12.49
C GLY A 131 3.03 2.47 12.62
N GLY A 132 2.02 1.92 11.94
CA GLY A 132 0.63 2.42 12.00
C GLY A 132 -0.07 2.23 13.35
N ILE A 133 0.42 1.30 14.17
CA ILE A 133 -0.14 0.97 15.48
C ILE A 133 0.77 1.35 16.65
N SER A 134 1.85 2.07 16.40
CA SER A 134 2.89 2.40 17.38
C SER A 134 2.42 3.31 18.53
N ASN A 135 1.25 3.93 18.41
CA ASN A 135 0.62 4.69 19.49
C ASN A 135 -0.30 3.85 20.40
N ILE A 136 -0.38 2.53 20.20
CA ILE A 136 -1.04 1.64 21.15
C ILE A 136 -0.25 1.65 22.48
N LYS A 137 -0.97 1.78 23.58
CA LYS A 137 -0.37 1.84 24.91
C LYS A 137 0.55 0.65 25.17
N GLY A 138 1.80 0.95 25.54
CA GLY A 138 2.85 -0.05 25.78
C GLY A 138 3.62 -0.48 24.52
N ALA A 139 3.36 0.09 23.35
CA ALA A 139 4.12 -0.22 22.12
C ALA A 139 5.61 0.13 22.28
N ALA A 140 5.95 1.25 22.92
CA ALA A 140 7.32 1.65 23.20
C ALA A 140 8.07 0.63 24.08
N ASP A 141 7.39 0.01 25.06
CA ASP A 141 8.00 -1.01 25.91
C ASP A 141 8.27 -2.31 25.14
N VAL A 142 7.38 -2.71 24.23
CA VAL A 142 7.60 -3.87 23.34
C VAL A 142 8.76 -3.58 22.40
N LYS A 143 8.82 -2.40 21.78
CA LYS A 143 9.90 -1.99 20.87
C LYS A 143 11.27 -1.95 21.55
N SER A 144 11.34 -1.49 22.78
CA SER A 144 12.59 -1.46 23.56
C SER A 144 12.97 -2.80 24.16
N GLY A 145 12.09 -3.82 24.07
CA GLY A 145 12.30 -5.14 24.68
C GLY A 145 12.02 -5.20 26.18
N ASN A 146 11.46 -4.13 26.78
CA ASN A 146 11.08 -4.07 28.19
C ASN A 146 9.81 -4.89 28.48
N SER A 147 9.00 -5.16 27.47
CA SER A 147 7.79 -5.98 27.57
C SER A 147 7.70 -6.98 26.42
N THR A 148 7.10 -8.13 26.68
CA THR A 148 6.73 -9.13 25.68
C THR A 148 5.22 -9.10 25.35
N THR A 149 4.48 -8.16 25.95
CA THR A 149 3.03 -7.99 25.79
C THR A 149 2.71 -6.54 25.51
N LEU A 150 1.76 -6.32 24.60
CA LEU A 150 1.27 -5.00 24.22
C LEU A 150 0.15 -4.61 25.21
N ALA A 151 0.48 -3.77 26.20
CA ALA A 151 -0.42 -3.47 27.33
C ALA A 151 -1.76 -2.82 26.95
N GLY A 152 -1.81 -2.14 25.82
CA GLY A 152 -3.02 -1.50 25.29
C GLY A 152 -3.95 -2.44 24.54
N VAL A 153 -3.59 -3.71 24.32
CA VAL A 153 -4.46 -4.67 23.62
C VAL A 153 -4.91 -5.76 24.56
N ALA A 154 -6.21 -5.97 24.65
CA ALA A 154 -6.78 -7.00 25.52
C ALA A 154 -7.88 -7.80 24.82
N ALA A 155 -8.04 -9.05 25.25
CA ALA A 155 -9.11 -9.96 24.89
C ALA A 155 -9.96 -10.25 26.14
N PRO A 156 -10.95 -9.39 26.47
CA PRO A 156 -11.79 -9.60 27.66
C PRO A 156 -12.62 -10.89 27.58
N ASP A 157 -12.90 -11.34 26.37
CA ASP A 157 -13.50 -12.63 26.04
C ASP A 157 -13.03 -13.09 24.65
N PRO A 158 -13.33 -14.33 24.22
CA PRO A 158 -12.85 -14.84 22.92
C PRO A 158 -13.34 -14.10 21.68
N GLN A 159 -14.38 -13.28 21.78
CA GLN A 159 -15.03 -12.58 20.66
C GLN A 159 -14.86 -11.05 20.72
N THR A 160 -14.17 -10.52 21.72
CA THR A 160 -13.99 -9.07 21.90
C THR A 160 -12.53 -8.72 22.00
N VAL A 161 -12.10 -7.73 21.19
CA VAL A 161 -10.77 -7.11 21.29
C VAL A 161 -10.94 -5.65 21.69
N THR A 162 -10.18 -5.21 22.68
CA THR A 162 -10.05 -3.79 23.00
C THR A 162 -8.65 -3.31 22.69
N ILE A 163 -8.55 -2.13 22.05
CA ILE A 163 -7.29 -1.49 21.71
C ILE A 163 -7.28 -0.08 22.33
N THR A 164 -6.40 0.17 23.28
CA THR A 164 -6.22 1.46 23.93
C THR A 164 -4.94 2.12 23.46
N THR A 165 -5.04 3.37 23.03
CA THR A 165 -3.94 4.19 22.51
C THR A 165 -3.53 5.25 23.53
N ASP A 166 -2.30 5.76 23.44
CA ASP A 166 -1.80 6.85 24.27
C ASP A 166 -2.39 8.21 23.87
N THR A 167 -2.78 8.35 22.60
CA THR A 167 -3.47 9.52 22.04
C THR A 167 -4.58 9.08 21.10
N PRO A 168 -5.65 9.89 20.89
CA PRO A 168 -6.70 9.56 19.93
C PRO A 168 -6.14 9.27 18.54
N ASN A 169 -6.65 8.21 17.88
CA ASN A 169 -6.18 7.81 16.56
C ASN A 169 -7.35 7.42 15.62
N ALA A 170 -7.85 8.40 14.88
CA ALA A 170 -8.89 8.18 13.88
C ALA A 170 -8.40 7.36 12.66
N ALA A 171 -7.08 7.24 12.46
CA ALA A 171 -6.47 6.41 11.42
C ALA A 171 -6.26 4.94 11.86
N MET A 172 -6.73 4.54 13.04
CA MET A 172 -6.58 3.16 13.53
C MET A 172 -7.17 2.14 12.57
N LEU A 173 -8.31 2.44 11.96
CA LEU A 173 -8.93 1.52 11.01
C LEU A 173 -8.05 1.32 9.77
N ASP A 174 -7.45 2.40 9.25
CA ASP A 174 -6.52 2.31 8.12
C ASP A 174 -5.31 1.43 8.48
N ALA A 175 -4.69 1.67 9.64
CA ALA A 175 -3.57 0.87 10.12
C ALA A 175 -3.94 -0.61 10.29
N LEU A 176 -5.10 -0.91 10.87
CA LEU A 176 -5.56 -2.30 11.08
C LEU A 176 -5.95 -3.00 9.78
N SER A 177 -6.33 -2.27 8.73
CA SER A 177 -6.60 -2.85 7.42
C SER A 177 -5.36 -3.45 6.75
N LEU A 178 -4.18 -3.01 7.15
CA LEU A 178 -2.89 -3.45 6.63
C LEU A 178 -2.31 -4.63 7.43
N ILE A 179 -2.86 -4.92 8.63
CA ILE A 179 -2.36 -5.97 9.52
C ILE A 179 -3.22 -7.22 9.39
N TRP A 180 -2.65 -8.21 8.74
CA TRP A 180 -3.26 -9.52 8.54
C TRP A 180 -3.07 -10.37 9.78
N ILE A 181 -4.17 -10.94 10.29
CA ILE A 181 -4.12 -11.70 11.52
C ILE A 181 -3.48 -13.06 11.27
N VAL A 182 -2.55 -13.44 12.14
CA VAL A 182 -1.81 -14.70 12.09
C VAL A 182 -2.16 -15.59 13.30
N GLN A 183 -2.10 -16.90 13.11
CA GLN A 183 -2.51 -17.87 14.12
C GLN A 183 -1.51 -17.96 15.27
N LYS A 184 -1.94 -17.64 16.49
CA LYS A 184 -1.14 -17.78 17.72
C LYS A 184 -0.68 -19.23 17.97
N LYS A 185 -1.58 -20.20 17.78
CA LYS A 185 -1.31 -21.63 18.00
C LYS A 185 -0.10 -22.13 17.23
N SER A 186 0.03 -21.74 15.95
CA SER A 186 1.10 -22.20 15.08
C SER A 186 2.41 -21.47 15.28
N LEU A 187 2.37 -20.19 15.69
CA LEU A 187 3.54 -19.31 15.69
C LEU A 187 4.15 -19.06 17.06
N SER A 188 3.38 -19.26 18.15
CA SER A 188 3.83 -18.91 19.50
C SER A 188 5.04 -19.71 20.01
N ALA A 189 5.28 -20.90 19.46
CA ALA A 189 6.44 -21.73 19.80
C ALA A 189 7.72 -21.38 18.99
N ILE A 190 7.60 -20.54 17.95
CA ILE A 190 8.72 -20.13 17.10
C ILE A 190 9.43 -18.94 17.73
N PRO A 191 10.75 -18.96 17.91
CA PRO A 191 11.49 -17.79 18.38
C PRO A 191 11.24 -16.56 17.51
N LEU A 192 11.05 -15.38 18.12
CA LEU A 192 10.64 -14.15 17.42
C LEU A 192 11.55 -13.78 16.25
N ASP A 193 12.85 -13.93 16.40
CA ASP A 193 13.88 -13.65 15.38
C ASP A 193 13.89 -14.67 14.23
N GLN A 194 13.16 -15.77 14.37
CA GLN A 194 13.01 -16.83 13.35
C GLN A 194 11.64 -16.79 12.67
N ILE A 195 10.65 -16.08 13.21
CA ILE A 195 9.28 -16.08 12.69
C ILE A 195 9.25 -15.70 11.21
N THR A 196 9.89 -14.60 10.82
CA THR A 196 9.80 -14.07 9.44
C THR A 196 10.52 -14.93 8.41
N LYS A 197 11.50 -15.71 8.82
CA LYS A 197 12.31 -16.59 7.95
C LYS A 197 11.90 -18.07 8.07
N ASN A 198 10.85 -18.36 8.84
CA ASN A 198 10.46 -19.73 9.12
C ASN A 198 9.87 -20.41 7.88
N PRO A 199 10.24 -21.67 7.56
CA PRO A 199 9.65 -22.45 6.48
C PRO A 199 8.12 -22.61 6.57
N TYR A 200 7.53 -22.36 7.74
CA TYR A 200 6.08 -22.30 7.93
C TYR A 200 5.33 -21.56 6.80
N TRP A 201 5.88 -20.43 6.34
CA TRP A 201 5.24 -19.56 5.36
C TRP A 201 5.25 -20.10 3.92
N THR A 202 6.14 -21.04 3.62
CA THR A 202 6.32 -21.59 2.26
C THR A 202 6.04 -23.08 2.16
N THR A 203 5.88 -23.76 3.31
CA THR A 203 5.59 -25.20 3.33
C THR A 203 4.09 -25.41 3.12
N PRO A 204 3.68 -26.12 2.04
CA PRO A 204 2.29 -26.42 1.78
C PRO A 204 1.59 -27.06 2.99
N GLY A 205 0.40 -26.55 3.34
CA GLY A 205 -0.40 -27.04 4.47
C GLY A 205 0.07 -26.59 5.85
N GLN A 206 1.16 -25.85 5.99
CA GLN A 206 1.62 -25.30 7.26
C GLN A 206 1.14 -23.87 7.49
N ALA A 207 1.30 -22.98 6.49
CA ALA A 207 0.79 -21.60 6.58
C ALA A 207 -0.74 -21.60 6.64
N VAL A 208 -1.26 -21.26 7.82
CA VAL A 208 -2.70 -21.33 8.14
C VAL A 208 -3.26 -19.92 8.26
N GLY A 209 -4.27 -19.62 7.47
CA GLY A 209 -5.05 -18.38 7.51
C GLY A 209 -6.51 -18.59 7.83
N THR A 210 -7.29 -17.51 7.81
CA THR A 210 -8.76 -17.52 7.95
C THR A 210 -9.46 -17.39 6.60
N GLY A 211 -8.71 -17.06 5.54
CA GLY A 211 -9.22 -16.74 4.20
C GLY A 211 -9.78 -17.95 3.44
N PRO A 212 -10.37 -17.68 2.25
CA PRO A 212 -11.11 -18.66 1.46
C PRO A 212 -10.25 -19.76 0.81
N PHE A 213 -8.93 -19.55 0.71
CA PHE A 213 -8.03 -20.51 0.05
C PHE A 213 -6.79 -20.76 0.90
N LYS A 214 -6.22 -21.96 0.79
CA LYS A 214 -5.01 -22.41 1.51
C LYS A 214 -3.93 -22.88 0.55
N ILE A 215 -2.66 -22.66 0.94
CA ILE A 215 -1.51 -23.05 0.13
C ILE A 215 -1.41 -24.56 0.04
N THR A 216 -1.40 -25.09 -1.18
CA THR A 216 -1.26 -26.53 -1.46
C THR A 216 -0.03 -26.88 -2.25
N ASN A 217 0.53 -25.91 -2.98
CA ASN A 217 1.81 -26.09 -3.67
C ASN A 217 2.52 -24.74 -3.80
N TYR A 218 3.86 -24.79 -3.77
CA TYR A 218 4.71 -23.62 -3.90
C TYR A 218 6.03 -23.99 -4.54
N VAL A 219 6.39 -23.28 -5.60
CA VAL A 219 7.71 -23.38 -6.26
C VAL A 219 8.25 -21.95 -6.39
N ASP A 220 9.32 -21.68 -5.68
CA ASP A 220 9.93 -20.35 -5.62
C ASP A 220 10.27 -19.80 -7.01
N GLY A 221 9.92 -18.54 -7.25
CA GLY A 221 10.12 -17.86 -8.53
C GLY A 221 9.30 -18.41 -9.71
N GLN A 222 8.38 -19.33 -9.50
CA GLN A 222 7.57 -19.93 -10.55
C GLN A 222 6.07 -19.79 -10.31
N PHE A 223 5.55 -20.39 -9.24
CA PHE A 223 4.13 -20.29 -8.92
C PHE A 223 3.80 -20.63 -7.48
N MET A 224 2.62 -20.20 -7.05
CA MET A 224 1.95 -20.66 -5.84
C MET A 224 0.54 -21.13 -6.20
N GLU A 225 0.16 -22.33 -5.73
CA GLU A 225 -1.17 -22.90 -5.88
C GLU A 225 -1.92 -22.82 -4.55
N LEU A 226 -3.14 -22.33 -4.61
CA LEU A 226 -4.08 -22.32 -3.51
C LEU A 226 -5.28 -23.22 -3.85
N SER A 227 -5.68 -24.08 -2.92
CA SER A 227 -6.93 -24.82 -3.01
C SER A 227 -7.96 -24.21 -2.09
N ARG A 228 -9.23 -24.28 -2.46
CA ARG A 228 -10.32 -23.74 -1.65
C ARG A 228 -10.37 -24.36 -0.26
N TYR A 229 -10.81 -23.55 0.70
CA TYR A 229 -11.15 -23.98 2.05
C TYR A 229 -12.67 -24.08 2.18
N ASP A 230 -13.21 -25.32 2.19
CA ASP A 230 -14.65 -25.57 2.21
C ASP A 230 -15.34 -25.07 3.50
N GLY A 231 -14.58 -24.85 4.58
CA GLY A 231 -15.03 -24.31 5.85
C GLY A 231 -14.94 -22.77 5.97
N TYR A 232 -14.76 -22.06 4.87
CA TYR A 232 -14.65 -20.60 4.92
C TYR A 232 -15.92 -19.95 5.47
N TRP A 233 -15.76 -19.05 6.40
CA TRP A 233 -16.85 -18.49 7.20
C TRP A 233 -17.86 -17.64 6.40
N ARG A 234 -17.45 -17.04 5.28
CA ARG A 234 -18.37 -16.31 4.36
C ARG A 234 -19.08 -17.23 3.37
N GLY A 235 -18.80 -18.52 3.42
CA GLY A 235 -19.37 -19.53 2.52
C GLY A 235 -18.31 -20.25 1.70
N LYS A 236 -18.64 -21.45 1.23
CA LYS A 236 -17.74 -22.28 0.44
C LYS A 236 -17.36 -21.57 -0.87
N PRO A 237 -16.05 -21.37 -1.15
CA PRO A 237 -15.62 -20.77 -2.40
C PRO A 237 -16.05 -21.56 -3.63
N LEU A 238 -16.39 -20.84 -4.70
CA LEU A 238 -16.87 -21.47 -5.95
C LEU A 238 -15.72 -22.05 -6.78
N LEU A 239 -14.55 -21.40 -6.82
CA LEU A 239 -13.36 -21.96 -7.48
C LEU A 239 -12.80 -23.15 -6.69
N ASP A 240 -12.24 -24.13 -7.41
CA ASP A 240 -11.47 -25.22 -6.78
C ASP A 240 -10.07 -24.75 -6.40
N LYS A 241 -9.46 -23.91 -7.27
CA LYS A 241 -8.07 -23.47 -7.14
C LYS A 241 -7.87 -22.04 -7.64
N ILE A 242 -6.85 -21.39 -7.05
CA ILE A 242 -6.22 -20.18 -7.56
C ILE A 242 -4.73 -20.50 -7.76
N ILE A 243 -4.19 -20.21 -8.94
CA ILE A 243 -2.77 -20.32 -9.25
C ILE A 243 -2.24 -18.93 -9.53
N ARG A 244 -1.21 -18.54 -8.82
CA ARG A 244 -0.41 -17.37 -9.15
C ARG A 244 0.85 -17.82 -9.86
N ARG A 245 1.04 -17.40 -11.11
CA ARG A 245 2.26 -17.66 -11.90
C ARG A 245 3.13 -16.43 -11.98
N GLU A 246 4.43 -16.63 -11.85
CA GLU A 246 5.41 -15.55 -11.97
C GLU A 246 5.93 -15.43 -13.39
N PHE A 247 6.05 -14.19 -13.85
CA PHE A 247 6.62 -13.81 -15.14
C PHE A 247 7.70 -12.75 -14.96
N LYS A 248 8.72 -12.79 -15.79
CA LYS A 248 9.85 -11.85 -15.71
C LYS A 248 9.51 -10.46 -16.21
N ASP A 249 8.57 -10.36 -17.15
CA ASP A 249 8.19 -9.11 -17.79
C ASP A 249 6.71 -9.12 -18.23
N PRO A 250 6.09 -7.93 -18.42
CA PRO A 250 4.69 -7.80 -18.80
C PRO A 250 4.38 -8.42 -20.17
N ALA A 251 5.27 -8.32 -21.15
CA ALA A 251 5.03 -8.81 -22.51
C ALA A 251 4.88 -10.34 -22.53
N THR A 252 5.75 -11.05 -21.78
CA THR A 252 5.65 -12.51 -21.63
C THR A 252 4.37 -12.92 -20.91
N ALA A 253 3.95 -12.17 -19.90
CA ALA A 253 2.70 -12.43 -19.17
C ALA A 253 1.47 -12.20 -20.07
N LEU A 254 1.47 -11.14 -20.88
CA LEU A 254 0.38 -10.84 -21.81
C LEU A 254 0.29 -11.88 -22.93
N LEU A 255 1.45 -12.35 -23.44
CA LEU A 255 1.47 -13.44 -24.41
C LEU A 255 0.88 -14.75 -23.83
N ALA A 256 1.13 -15.04 -22.57
CA ALA A 256 0.52 -16.19 -21.89
C ALA A 256 -1.00 -16.00 -21.74
N PHE A 257 -1.47 -14.77 -21.49
CA PHE A 257 -2.88 -14.43 -21.49
C PHE A 257 -3.53 -14.63 -22.87
N ASP A 258 -2.92 -14.13 -23.94
CA ASP A 258 -3.39 -14.27 -25.31
C ASP A 258 -3.52 -15.75 -25.73
N ARG A 259 -2.67 -16.61 -25.20
CA ARG A 259 -2.71 -18.08 -25.39
C ARG A 259 -3.72 -18.79 -24.48
N GLY A 260 -4.36 -18.08 -23.55
CA GLY A 260 -5.27 -18.65 -22.56
C GLY A 260 -4.59 -19.49 -21.49
N GLU A 261 -3.29 -19.32 -21.28
CA GLU A 261 -2.51 -19.99 -20.22
C GLU A 261 -2.71 -19.36 -18.85
N VAL A 262 -3.14 -18.10 -18.82
CA VAL A 262 -3.53 -17.36 -17.62
C VAL A 262 -4.84 -16.61 -17.86
N ASP A 263 -5.62 -16.39 -16.83
CA ASP A 263 -6.93 -15.74 -16.87
C ASP A 263 -6.87 -14.24 -16.57
N MET A 264 -5.74 -13.75 -16.06
CA MET A 264 -5.53 -12.36 -15.71
C MET A 264 -4.06 -11.99 -15.82
N THR A 265 -3.77 -10.78 -16.32
CA THR A 265 -2.44 -10.18 -16.27
C THR A 265 -2.49 -8.66 -16.21
N TYR A 266 -1.36 -8.06 -15.89
CA TYR A 266 -1.13 -6.62 -16.02
C TYR A 266 -0.98 -6.23 -17.48
N VAL A 267 -1.51 -5.04 -17.84
CA VAL A 267 -1.40 -4.46 -19.18
C VAL A 267 -0.70 -3.11 -19.07
N THR A 268 0.31 -2.90 -19.89
CA THR A 268 1.00 -1.60 -19.96
C THR A 268 0.15 -0.57 -20.70
N ALA A 269 0.37 0.71 -20.42
CA ALA A 269 -0.46 1.79 -20.96
C ALA A 269 -0.49 1.84 -22.51
N ASP A 270 0.60 1.45 -23.18
CA ASP A 270 0.72 1.40 -24.64
C ASP A 270 -0.08 0.24 -25.26
N GLU A 271 -0.37 -0.80 -24.50
CA GLU A 271 -1.13 -1.97 -24.98
C GLU A 271 -2.64 -1.89 -24.69
N VAL A 272 -3.07 -0.98 -23.83
CA VAL A 272 -4.48 -0.86 -23.39
C VAL A 272 -5.44 -0.73 -24.56
N THR A 273 -5.12 0.10 -25.57
CA THR A 273 -5.99 0.33 -26.73
C THR A 273 -6.21 -0.96 -27.53
N ARG A 274 -5.17 -1.78 -27.68
CA ARG A 274 -5.28 -3.10 -28.30
C ARG A 274 -6.19 -4.02 -27.50
N GLU A 275 -5.95 -4.07 -26.17
CA GLU A 275 -6.65 -4.99 -25.29
C GLU A 275 -8.12 -4.60 -25.05
N GLN A 276 -8.45 -3.32 -25.12
CA GLN A 276 -9.85 -2.87 -25.09
C GLN A 276 -10.66 -3.38 -26.28
N SER A 277 -10.00 -3.75 -27.38
CA SER A 277 -10.64 -4.36 -28.55
C SER A 277 -10.80 -5.89 -28.43
N ASN A 278 -10.26 -6.49 -27.38
CA ASN A 278 -10.33 -7.93 -27.15
C ASN A 278 -11.72 -8.34 -26.64
N THR A 279 -12.52 -8.97 -27.51
CA THR A 279 -13.90 -9.39 -27.19
C THR A 279 -13.99 -10.53 -26.18
N ASN A 280 -12.89 -11.22 -25.89
CA ASN A 280 -12.82 -12.34 -24.95
C ASN A 280 -12.36 -11.93 -23.54
N ALA A 281 -12.08 -10.65 -23.34
CA ALA A 281 -11.52 -10.13 -22.10
C ALA A 281 -12.11 -8.77 -21.74
N THR A 282 -11.90 -8.37 -20.51
CA THR A 282 -12.27 -7.06 -19.98
C THR A 282 -11.02 -6.39 -19.40
N VAL A 283 -10.76 -5.15 -19.81
CA VAL A 283 -9.73 -4.30 -19.19
C VAL A 283 -10.33 -3.59 -17.96
N VAL A 284 -9.71 -3.79 -16.81
CA VAL A 284 -10.04 -3.13 -15.55
C VAL A 284 -9.00 -2.06 -15.28
N ALA A 285 -9.43 -0.84 -15.04
CA ALA A 285 -8.56 0.31 -14.79
C ALA A 285 -8.83 0.94 -13.40
N GLY A 286 -7.81 1.54 -12.82
CA GLY A 286 -7.94 2.31 -11.59
C GLY A 286 -6.63 2.97 -11.17
N PRO A 287 -6.70 3.89 -10.19
CA PRO A 287 -5.53 4.62 -9.73
C PRO A 287 -4.53 3.69 -9.05
N SER A 288 -3.25 3.92 -9.30
CA SER A 288 -2.17 3.27 -8.54
C SER A 288 -2.21 3.73 -7.07
N GLN A 289 -1.91 2.83 -6.15
CA GLN A 289 -1.65 3.18 -4.76
C GLN A 289 -0.19 3.60 -4.51
N VAL A 290 0.55 3.79 -5.59
CA VAL A 290 1.94 4.25 -5.56
C VAL A 290 2.06 5.43 -6.48
N ASP A 291 2.44 6.58 -5.92
CA ASP A 291 2.80 7.77 -6.68
C ASP A 291 4.27 7.70 -7.07
N ASN A 292 4.60 8.19 -8.24
CA ASN A 292 5.99 8.41 -8.61
C ASN A 292 6.48 9.70 -7.97
N VAL A 293 7.65 9.64 -7.36
CA VAL A 293 8.27 10.78 -6.68
C VAL A 293 9.74 10.91 -7.05
N VAL A 294 10.23 12.14 -7.04
CA VAL A 294 11.66 12.42 -7.06
C VAL A 294 12.07 12.89 -5.67
N VAL A 295 13.15 12.34 -5.17
CA VAL A 295 13.66 12.65 -3.85
C VAL A 295 15.11 13.13 -3.94
N PHE A 296 15.36 14.32 -3.41
CA PHE A 296 16.68 14.94 -3.32
C PHE A 296 17.26 14.74 -1.93
N ASN A 297 18.44 14.15 -1.80
CA ASN A 297 19.05 13.82 -0.53
C ASN A 297 19.90 14.97 0.05
N PRO A 298 19.43 15.72 1.05
CA PRO A 298 20.16 16.84 1.62
C PRO A 298 21.40 16.43 2.44
N LEU A 299 21.56 15.17 2.78
CA LEU A 299 22.78 14.66 3.42
C LEU A 299 23.96 14.61 2.43
N VAL A 300 23.66 14.49 1.13
CA VAL A 300 24.68 14.45 0.08
C VAL A 300 25.07 15.87 -0.35
N ASN A 301 24.08 16.76 -0.49
CA ASN A 301 24.32 18.15 -0.84
C ASN A 301 23.30 19.07 -0.14
N PRO A 302 23.77 20.12 0.59
CA PRO A 302 22.87 21.05 1.27
C PRO A 302 21.88 21.78 0.36
N ALA A 303 22.20 21.99 -0.94
CA ALA A 303 21.27 22.56 -1.92
C ALA A 303 19.95 21.76 -2.00
N PHE A 304 20.01 20.46 -1.79
CA PHE A 304 18.85 19.56 -1.82
C PHE A 304 17.90 19.74 -0.61
N GLY A 305 18.35 20.43 0.44
CA GLY A 305 17.51 20.89 1.54
C GLY A 305 16.81 22.23 1.26
N ASN A 306 17.20 22.95 0.21
CA ASN A 306 16.61 24.24 -0.14
C ASN A 306 15.26 24.04 -0.85
N LYS A 307 14.20 24.56 -0.23
CA LYS A 307 12.83 24.41 -0.74
C LYS A 307 12.66 25.06 -2.12
N THR A 308 13.16 26.29 -2.30
CA THR A 308 13.05 27.03 -3.57
C THR A 308 13.79 26.31 -4.70
N PHE A 309 14.94 25.70 -4.40
CA PHE A 309 15.63 24.82 -5.35
C PHE A 309 14.77 23.63 -5.78
N LYS A 310 14.15 22.91 -4.80
CA LYS A 310 13.28 21.76 -5.12
C LYS A 310 12.04 22.17 -5.92
N GLN A 311 11.45 23.33 -5.60
CA GLN A 311 10.36 23.91 -6.39
C GLN A 311 10.80 24.22 -7.81
N ALA A 312 12.01 24.75 -8.01
CA ALA A 312 12.57 24.95 -9.34
C ALA A 312 12.73 23.64 -10.12
N MET A 313 13.21 22.57 -9.44
CA MET A 313 13.35 21.25 -10.06
C MET A 313 12.00 20.66 -10.47
N GLU A 314 10.94 20.91 -9.69
CA GLU A 314 9.57 20.47 -10.00
C GLU A 314 9.02 21.22 -11.23
N VAL A 315 9.08 22.56 -11.22
CA VAL A 315 8.58 23.44 -12.30
C VAL A 315 9.32 23.20 -13.61
N ALA A 316 10.55 22.72 -13.55
CA ALA A 316 11.36 22.39 -14.73
C ALA A 316 10.88 21.12 -15.45
N ILE A 317 10.09 20.26 -14.82
CA ILE A 317 9.70 18.96 -15.41
C ILE A 317 8.36 19.10 -16.13
N ASP A 318 8.32 18.78 -17.44
CA ASP A 318 7.07 18.68 -18.20
C ASP A 318 6.33 17.36 -17.89
N ARG A 319 5.76 17.32 -16.66
CA ARG A 319 5.01 16.15 -16.16
C ARG A 319 3.83 15.81 -17.06
N LYS A 320 3.17 16.84 -17.63
CA LYS A 320 2.04 16.61 -18.53
C LYS A 320 2.47 15.90 -19.81
N SER A 321 3.50 16.36 -20.47
CA SER A 321 4.03 15.70 -21.69
C SER A 321 4.53 14.29 -21.40
N ILE A 322 5.15 14.05 -20.25
CA ILE A 322 5.56 12.70 -19.82
C ILE A 322 4.33 11.79 -19.67
N ILE A 323 3.28 12.25 -19.00
CA ILE A 323 2.04 11.46 -18.84
C ILE A 323 1.39 11.21 -20.21
N ASP A 324 1.23 12.25 -21.03
CA ASP A 324 0.55 12.15 -22.32
C ASP A 324 1.29 11.20 -23.29
N ASN A 325 2.63 11.30 -23.36
CA ASN A 325 3.41 10.62 -24.40
C ASN A 325 3.99 9.28 -23.95
N LEU A 326 4.34 9.11 -22.68
CA LEU A 326 4.94 7.86 -22.18
C LEU A 326 3.93 6.96 -21.46
N TYR A 327 2.90 7.54 -20.86
CA TYR A 327 1.82 6.77 -20.21
C TYR A 327 0.51 6.82 -20.98
N ASN A 328 0.50 7.31 -22.24
CA ASN A 328 -0.71 7.47 -23.07
C ASN A 328 -1.87 8.19 -22.35
N GLY A 329 -1.55 9.20 -21.58
CA GLY A 329 -2.51 9.93 -20.75
C GLY A 329 -2.97 9.18 -19.48
N ALA A 330 -2.40 8.01 -19.18
CA ALA A 330 -2.78 7.18 -18.05
C ALA A 330 -2.13 7.63 -16.75
N GLY A 331 -2.46 8.82 -16.30
CA GLY A 331 -1.94 9.38 -15.06
C GLY A 331 -2.47 10.78 -14.76
N GLN A 332 -2.22 11.24 -13.56
CA GLN A 332 -2.54 12.60 -13.13
C GLN A 332 -1.43 13.17 -12.26
N THR A 333 -1.11 14.44 -12.45
CA THR A 333 -0.19 15.16 -11.57
C THR A 333 -0.85 15.41 -10.21
N LEU A 334 -0.06 15.34 -9.16
CA LEU A 334 -0.50 15.58 -7.79
C LEU A 334 0.38 16.63 -7.12
N PRO A 335 -0.17 17.49 -6.25
CA PRO A 335 0.62 18.47 -5.49
C PRO A 335 1.19 17.87 -4.20
N CYS A 336 0.65 16.74 -3.73
CA CYS A 336 1.04 16.08 -2.49
C CYS A 336 0.67 14.59 -2.52
N LEU A 337 1.19 13.81 -1.58
CA LEU A 337 1.07 12.36 -1.52
C LEU A 337 -0.29 11.93 -0.90
N PHE A 338 -1.41 12.28 -1.56
CA PHE A 338 -2.74 11.83 -1.13
C PHE A 338 -3.51 11.20 -2.28
N GLY A 339 -3.78 9.89 -2.17
CA GLY A 339 -4.61 9.15 -3.13
C GLY A 339 -6.10 9.53 -3.06
N ASN A 340 -6.55 10.11 -1.95
CA ASN A 340 -7.93 10.58 -1.79
C ASN A 340 -8.03 12.06 -2.21
N PRO A 341 -8.73 12.39 -3.30
CA PRO A 341 -8.82 13.75 -3.81
C PRO A 341 -9.52 14.73 -2.84
N THR A 342 -10.29 14.24 -1.86
CA THR A 342 -10.92 15.10 -0.86
C THR A 342 -9.91 15.78 0.07
N TYR A 343 -8.69 15.27 0.15
CA TYR A 343 -7.59 15.83 0.94
C TYR A 343 -6.72 16.82 0.17
N VAL A 344 -7.04 17.08 -1.10
CA VAL A 344 -6.36 18.08 -1.94
C VAL A 344 -7.25 19.29 -2.11
N ALA A 345 -6.82 20.46 -1.61
CA ALA A 345 -7.60 21.69 -1.82
C ALA A 345 -7.44 22.17 -3.27
N PRO A 346 -8.54 22.69 -3.89
CA PRO A 346 -8.51 23.15 -5.30
C PRO A 346 -7.49 24.25 -5.59
N ASP A 347 -7.09 25.01 -4.58
CA ASP A 347 -6.13 26.12 -4.65
C ASP A 347 -4.71 25.72 -4.20
N THR A 348 -4.43 24.42 -4.12
CA THR A 348 -3.06 23.94 -3.85
C THR A 348 -2.18 24.17 -5.08
N GLU A 349 -0.99 24.73 -4.88
CA GLU A 349 -0.01 24.98 -5.97
C GLU A 349 0.42 23.68 -6.63
N MET A 350 0.30 23.61 -7.96
CA MET A 350 0.59 22.41 -8.77
C MET A 350 1.98 22.43 -9.39
N TYR A 351 2.73 23.53 -9.30
CA TYR A 351 4.05 23.66 -9.89
C TYR A 351 4.10 23.17 -11.35
N ASN A 352 3.21 23.71 -12.19
CA ASN A 352 3.14 23.35 -13.60
C ASN A 352 4.43 23.71 -14.34
N TYR A 353 4.73 22.99 -15.42
CA TYR A 353 5.91 23.17 -16.24
C TYR A 353 6.06 24.62 -16.72
N ASP A 354 7.16 25.24 -16.34
CA ASP A 354 7.55 26.59 -16.73
C ASP A 354 9.09 26.73 -16.55
N PRO A 355 9.88 26.50 -17.60
CA PRO A 355 11.33 26.53 -17.50
C PRO A 355 11.89 27.93 -17.20
N ASP A 356 11.18 29.01 -17.55
CA ASP A 356 11.62 30.36 -17.23
C ASP A 356 11.39 30.67 -15.75
N ARG A 357 10.24 30.25 -15.19
CA ARG A 357 9.99 30.26 -13.74
C ARG A 357 11.01 29.40 -13.00
N ALA A 358 11.37 28.22 -13.52
CA ALA A 358 12.39 27.35 -12.92
C ALA A 358 13.73 28.08 -12.80
N LYS A 359 14.21 28.77 -13.87
CA LYS A 359 15.43 29.57 -13.82
C LYS A 359 15.35 30.72 -12.82
N ALA A 360 14.20 31.39 -12.72
CA ALA A 360 13.98 32.45 -11.74
C ALA A 360 14.05 31.90 -10.29
N LEU A 361 13.42 30.75 -10.02
CA LEU A 361 13.48 30.09 -8.71
C LEU A 361 14.92 29.61 -8.39
N ILE A 362 15.70 29.14 -9.36
CA ILE A 362 17.12 28.82 -9.14
C ILE A 362 17.88 30.07 -8.68
N ALA A 363 17.68 31.20 -9.37
CA ALA A 363 18.33 32.45 -8.97
C ALA A 363 17.91 32.91 -7.58
N GLU A 364 16.61 32.77 -7.24
CA GLU A 364 16.06 33.08 -5.91
C GLU A 364 16.62 32.15 -4.83
N SER A 365 16.81 30.87 -5.14
CA SER A 365 17.36 29.88 -4.21
C SER A 365 18.79 30.18 -3.78
N GLY A 366 19.52 30.98 -4.53
CA GLY A 366 20.94 31.25 -4.33
C GLY A 366 21.86 30.06 -4.65
N VAL A 367 21.32 28.98 -5.24
CA VAL A 367 22.11 27.80 -5.66
C VAL A 367 22.76 28.07 -7.01
N ASP A 368 24.10 28.06 -7.06
CA ASP A 368 24.85 28.13 -8.31
C ASP A 368 24.96 26.75 -8.94
N LEU A 369 24.12 26.46 -9.94
CA LEU A 369 24.13 25.20 -10.67
C LEU A 369 25.46 24.89 -11.34
N GLY A 370 26.20 25.94 -11.77
CA GLY A 370 27.51 25.78 -12.41
C GLY A 370 28.61 25.27 -11.47
N SER A 371 28.41 25.43 -10.16
CA SER A 371 29.33 24.92 -9.13
C SER A 371 28.95 23.51 -8.63
N LEU A 372 27.77 23.00 -8.97
CA LEU A 372 27.34 21.68 -8.56
C LEU A 372 27.99 20.59 -9.42
N PRO A 373 28.36 19.44 -8.80
CA PRO A 373 28.79 18.27 -9.57
C PRO A 373 27.61 17.66 -10.33
N THR A 374 27.90 16.81 -11.32
CA THR A 374 26.89 15.93 -11.90
C THR A 374 26.49 14.88 -10.88
N PHE A 375 25.22 14.82 -10.51
CA PHE A 375 24.71 13.86 -9.53
C PHE A 375 24.23 12.58 -10.19
N THR A 376 24.18 11.50 -9.40
CA THR A 376 23.53 10.26 -9.80
C THR A 376 22.02 10.40 -9.60
N PHE A 377 21.24 10.09 -10.64
CA PHE A 377 19.79 9.97 -10.61
C PHE A 377 19.45 8.47 -10.63
N ASP A 378 19.20 7.89 -9.46
CA ASP A 378 19.08 6.45 -9.30
C ASP A 378 17.62 5.99 -9.17
N THR A 379 17.39 4.70 -9.50
CA THR A 379 16.12 4.03 -9.34
C THR A 379 16.30 2.52 -9.22
N TYR A 380 15.33 1.86 -8.57
CA TYR A 380 15.18 0.41 -8.61
C TYR A 380 14.26 -0.09 -9.74
N TYR A 381 13.60 0.83 -10.44
CA TYR A 381 12.83 0.47 -11.62
C TYR A 381 13.78 0.07 -12.76
N ASN A 382 13.56 -1.12 -13.32
CA ASN A 382 14.45 -1.69 -14.35
C ASN A 382 13.76 -1.89 -15.71
N ASP A 383 12.55 -1.35 -15.87
CA ASP A 383 11.77 -1.42 -17.10
C ASP A 383 12.11 -0.28 -18.07
N PRO A 384 11.88 -0.47 -19.39
CA PRO A 384 12.19 0.55 -20.40
C PRO A 384 11.38 1.84 -20.26
N LEU A 385 10.13 1.76 -19.78
CA LEU A 385 9.28 2.93 -19.60
C LEU A 385 9.88 3.87 -18.53
N SER A 386 10.27 3.32 -17.39
CA SER A 386 10.92 4.07 -16.31
C SER A 386 12.21 4.74 -16.78
N LEU A 387 13.01 4.05 -17.62
CA LEU A 387 14.21 4.65 -18.21
C LEU A 387 13.89 5.83 -19.13
N ASN A 388 12.86 5.71 -19.98
CA ASN A 388 12.42 6.80 -20.86
C ASN A 388 11.92 8.00 -20.05
N VAL A 389 11.17 7.76 -18.97
CA VAL A 389 10.69 8.78 -18.04
C VAL A 389 11.87 9.52 -17.40
N MET A 390 12.84 8.81 -16.86
CA MET A 390 14.03 9.42 -16.26
C MET A 390 14.85 10.20 -17.27
N THR A 391 14.91 9.72 -18.52
CA THR A 391 15.61 10.44 -19.62
C THR A 391 14.89 11.75 -19.94
N ALA A 392 13.56 11.77 -19.97
CA ALA A 392 12.79 13.00 -20.18
C ALA A 392 13.02 14.01 -19.03
N ILE A 393 12.99 13.54 -17.78
CA ILE A 393 13.28 14.38 -16.60
C ILE A 393 14.72 14.90 -16.66
N GLN A 394 15.70 14.06 -16.98
CA GLN A 394 17.11 14.45 -17.14
C GLN A 394 17.26 15.56 -18.17
N GLN A 395 16.59 15.44 -19.33
CA GLN A 395 16.64 16.47 -20.38
C GLN A 395 16.04 17.80 -19.89
N ASN A 396 14.86 17.76 -19.27
CA ASN A 396 14.23 18.96 -18.73
C ASN A 396 15.12 19.69 -17.71
N TRP A 397 15.82 18.94 -16.85
CA TRP A 397 16.76 19.52 -15.91
C TRP A 397 18.04 20.06 -16.59
N ALA A 398 18.54 19.39 -17.63
CA ALA A 398 19.68 19.86 -18.40
C ALA A 398 19.38 21.20 -19.09
N ASP A 399 18.13 21.42 -19.56
CA ASP A 399 17.70 22.66 -20.22
C ASP A 399 17.73 23.90 -19.28
N ILE A 400 17.70 23.65 -17.96
CA ILE A 400 17.88 24.69 -16.93
C ILE A 400 19.28 24.70 -16.31
N GLY A 401 20.18 23.79 -16.73
CA GLY A 401 21.58 23.71 -16.28
C GLY A 401 21.83 22.75 -15.12
N PHE A 402 20.85 21.94 -14.69
CA PHE A 402 21.04 20.91 -13.67
C PHE A 402 21.32 19.54 -14.31
N ASN A 403 22.52 18.99 -14.06
CA ASN A 403 22.98 17.78 -14.73
C ASN A 403 22.97 16.56 -13.80
N VAL A 404 22.39 15.46 -14.29
CA VAL A 404 22.37 14.17 -13.60
C VAL A 404 22.78 13.03 -14.54
N THR A 405 23.26 11.93 -13.96
CA THR A 405 23.53 10.68 -14.67
C THR A 405 22.58 9.59 -14.17
N ILE A 406 21.81 9.01 -15.07
CA ILE A 406 20.85 7.97 -14.74
C ILE A 406 21.58 6.68 -14.33
N LYS A 407 21.11 6.06 -13.24
CA LYS A 407 21.62 4.79 -12.74
C LYS A 407 20.47 3.87 -12.32
N GLN A 408 20.18 2.89 -13.16
CA GLN A 408 19.29 1.79 -12.77
C GLN A 408 20.04 0.79 -11.88
N MET A 409 19.40 0.31 -10.83
CA MET A 409 19.98 -0.61 -9.86
C MET A 409 19.01 -1.78 -9.62
N ASP A 410 19.56 -2.93 -9.27
CA ASP A 410 18.71 -3.98 -8.69
C ASP A 410 18.14 -3.54 -7.33
N SER A 411 16.97 -4.08 -6.98
CA SER A 411 16.23 -3.65 -5.79
C SER A 411 17.02 -3.82 -4.48
N ALA A 412 17.84 -4.87 -4.35
CA ALA A 412 18.60 -5.12 -3.13
C ALA A 412 19.75 -4.11 -2.97
N SER A 413 20.49 -3.86 -4.04
CA SER A 413 21.56 -2.87 -4.08
C SER A 413 21.03 -1.46 -3.83
N TRP A 414 19.89 -1.11 -4.46
CA TRP A 414 19.25 0.18 -4.27
C TRP A 414 18.76 0.34 -2.83
N THR A 415 18.08 -0.66 -2.24
CA THR A 415 17.61 -0.66 -0.85
C THR A 415 18.77 -0.42 0.12
N ASN A 416 19.90 -1.09 -0.10
CA ASN A 416 21.08 -0.89 0.71
C ASN A 416 21.65 0.53 0.58
N GLN A 417 21.79 1.04 -0.66
CA GLN A 417 22.30 2.39 -0.92
C GLN A 417 21.37 3.46 -0.33
N TYR A 418 20.06 3.34 -0.54
CA TYR A 418 19.06 4.32 -0.13
C TYR A 418 18.83 4.29 1.39
N TYR A 419 18.40 3.17 1.94
CA TYR A 419 17.97 3.08 3.34
C TYR A 419 19.11 2.83 4.33
N GLN A 420 20.08 2.00 3.97
CA GLN A 420 21.13 1.61 4.92
C GLN A 420 22.31 2.59 4.92
N GLN A 421 22.74 3.02 3.75
CA GLN A 421 23.90 3.88 3.61
C GLN A 421 23.52 5.37 3.57
N GLY A 422 22.28 5.72 3.18
CA GLY A 422 21.85 7.10 2.94
C GLY A 422 22.67 7.79 1.83
N ALA A 423 23.14 7.01 0.86
CA ALA A 423 24.10 7.47 -0.16
C ALA A 423 23.47 7.77 -1.51
N SER A 424 22.17 7.51 -1.72
CA SER A 424 21.46 7.95 -2.93
C SER A 424 21.44 9.47 -2.99
N GLN A 425 21.66 10.02 -4.20
CA GLN A 425 21.80 11.47 -4.39
C GLN A 425 20.47 12.08 -4.82
N VAL A 426 19.98 11.69 -5.98
CA VAL A 426 18.64 12.00 -6.49
C VAL A 426 18.02 10.68 -6.89
N SER A 427 16.80 10.40 -6.41
CA SER A 427 16.15 9.10 -6.66
C SER A 427 14.79 9.28 -7.29
N PHE A 428 14.47 8.48 -8.31
CA PHE A 428 13.12 8.30 -8.86
C PHE A 428 12.53 7.01 -8.30
N ILE A 429 11.49 7.12 -7.47
CA ILE A 429 10.95 6.01 -6.69
C ILE A 429 9.42 6.03 -6.63
N GLY A 430 8.84 4.96 -6.10
CA GLY A 430 7.44 4.90 -5.73
C GLY A 430 7.22 5.19 -4.26
N ALA A 431 6.20 5.96 -3.95
CA ALA A 431 5.72 6.21 -2.60
C ALA A 431 4.25 5.78 -2.47
N GLN A 432 3.93 5.04 -1.40
CA GLN A 432 2.55 4.66 -1.15
C GLN A 432 1.70 5.88 -0.79
N ASN A 433 0.50 5.94 -1.33
CA ASN A 433 -0.46 7.03 -1.11
C ASN A 433 -1.70 6.55 -0.40
N GLY A 434 -1.94 5.59 0.22
CA GLY A 434 -3.10 5.05 0.98
C GLY A 434 -4.42 5.86 0.92
N PRO A 435 -5.52 5.26 1.34
CA PRO A 435 -6.84 5.90 1.31
C PRO A 435 -7.02 6.98 2.40
N ASP A 436 -6.17 6.98 3.42
CA ASP A 436 -6.22 7.89 4.55
C ASP A 436 -5.09 8.93 4.51
N GLY A 437 -5.40 10.20 4.82
CA GLY A 437 -4.41 11.28 4.85
C GLY A 437 -3.31 11.08 5.90
N ASN A 438 -3.49 10.16 6.85
CA ASN A 438 -2.45 9.81 7.82
C ASN A 438 -1.24 9.12 7.17
N ILE A 439 -1.31 8.72 5.90
CA ILE A 439 -0.12 8.22 5.18
C ILE A 439 1.04 9.23 5.23
N ALA A 440 0.73 10.54 5.29
CA ALA A 440 1.73 11.58 5.46
C ALA A 440 2.58 11.41 6.73
N ALA A 441 2.03 10.81 7.78
CA ALA A 441 2.77 10.58 9.01
C ALA A 441 3.93 9.59 8.82
N THR A 442 3.75 8.60 7.95
CA THR A 442 4.80 7.61 7.64
C THR A 442 6.05 8.27 7.07
N TYR A 443 5.86 9.35 6.29
CA TYR A 443 6.96 9.99 5.57
C TYR A 443 7.40 11.33 6.16
N PHE A 444 6.50 12.08 6.79
CA PHE A 444 6.74 13.50 7.09
C PHE A 444 6.57 13.89 8.56
N LEU A 445 6.07 13.02 9.44
CA LEU A 445 6.04 13.29 10.87
C LEU A 445 7.48 13.36 11.41
N SER A 446 7.84 14.41 12.13
CA SER A 446 9.21 14.62 12.63
C SER A 446 9.69 13.50 13.56
N THR A 447 8.77 12.78 14.21
CA THR A 447 9.04 11.63 15.08
C THR A 447 9.05 10.29 14.36
N ALA A 448 8.68 10.25 13.06
CA ALA A 448 8.62 8.98 12.31
C ALA A 448 9.97 8.25 12.24
N SER A 449 11.07 8.99 12.26
CA SER A 449 12.43 8.42 12.31
C SER A 449 12.72 7.65 13.60
N GLN A 450 12.07 8.01 14.70
CA GLN A 450 12.21 7.31 15.98
C GLN A 450 11.40 6.00 16.01
N GLU A 451 10.34 5.94 15.21
CA GLU A 451 9.46 4.79 15.13
C GLU A 451 10.01 3.68 14.22
N SER A 452 10.71 4.04 13.13
CA SER A 452 11.20 3.07 12.13
C SER A 452 12.69 2.75 12.21
N GLY A 453 13.47 3.52 12.98
CA GLY A 453 14.94 3.41 13.02
C GLY A 453 15.66 3.90 11.76
N ALA A 454 14.91 4.26 10.72
CA ALA A 454 15.37 4.99 9.54
C ALA A 454 14.82 6.42 9.64
N GLY A 455 15.51 7.44 9.14
CA GLY A 455 14.96 8.81 9.08
C GLY A 455 13.58 8.84 8.42
N ASN A 456 12.77 9.85 8.73
CA ASN A 456 11.41 9.97 8.19
C ASN A 456 11.32 10.02 6.64
N ASN A 457 12.42 10.18 5.94
CA ASN A 457 12.51 10.00 4.48
C ASN A 457 13.20 8.67 4.08
N GLY A 458 13.35 7.73 5.02
CA GLY A 458 14.09 6.50 4.81
C GLY A 458 15.62 6.64 4.92
N TRP A 459 16.17 7.84 5.10
CA TRP A 459 17.61 8.07 5.21
C TRP A 459 18.07 8.14 6.65
N LYS A 460 18.97 7.26 7.01
CA LYS A 460 19.60 7.29 8.32
C LYS A 460 20.35 8.61 8.52
N GLY A 461 19.99 9.35 9.58
CA GLY A 461 20.64 10.60 9.94
C GLY A 461 19.98 11.87 9.35
N TYR A 462 18.91 11.74 8.56
CA TYR A 462 18.11 12.87 8.11
C TYR A 462 16.69 12.79 8.69
N THR A 463 16.18 13.92 9.13
CA THR A 463 14.79 14.07 9.57
C THR A 463 14.23 15.36 8.97
N TYR A 464 13.21 15.23 8.11
CA TYR A 464 12.35 16.36 7.78
C TYR A 464 11.59 16.76 9.04
N SER A 465 11.54 18.03 9.33
CA SER A 465 10.83 18.54 10.51
C SER A 465 10.17 19.87 10.19
N ASN A 466 8.84 19.87 10.30
CA ASN A 466 8.04 21.09 10.24
C ASN A 466 6.94 20.98 11.29
N PRO A 467 6.94 21.86 12.34
CA PRO A 467 5.94 21.82 13.40
C PRO A 467 4.50 21.98 12.90
N GLN A 468 4.27 22.64 11.77
CA GLN A 468 2.94 22.81 11.20
C GLN A 468 2.47 21.49 10.53
N VAL A 469 3.35 20.75 9.92
CA VAL A 469 3.08 19.41 9.38
C VAL A 469 2.73 18.46 10.53
N ASP A 470 3.54 18.44 11.58
CA ASP A 470 3.28 17.63 12.78
C ASP A 470 1.93 17.98 13.42
N MET A 471 1.62 19.28 13.52
CA MET A 471 0.34 19.75 14.05
C MET A 471 -0.84 19.21 13.22
N PHE A 472 -0.83 19.36 11.89
CA PHE A 472 -1.92 18.88 11.05
C PHE A 472 -2.07 17.37 11.06
N ILE A 473 -0.97 16.61 11.05
CA ILE A 473 -0.99 15.14 11.18
C ILE A 473 -1.67 14.75 12.50
N ASN A 474 -1.28 15.36 13.62
CA ASN A 474 -1.84 15.06 14.94
C ASN A 474 -3.30 15.50 15.07
N GLN A 475 -3.69 16.64 14.47
CA GLN A 475 -5.10 17.06 14.39
C GLN A 475 -5.92 16.07 13.56
N GLY A 476 -5.42 15.61 12.39
CA GLY A 476 -6.07 14.61 11.57
C GLY A 476 -6.26 13.29 12.32
N ARG A 477 -5.28 12.88 13.11
CA ARG A 477 -5.36 11.68 13.97
C ARG A 477 -6.40 11.81 15.08
N SER A 478 -6.59 13.01 15.64
CA SER A 478 -7.54 13.25 16.74
C SER A 478 -8.96 13.63 16.28
N THR A 479 -9.20 13.75 14.97
CA THR A 479 -10.49 14.15 14.41
C THR A 479 -11.17 12.95 13.76
N PHE A 480 -12.28 12.48 14.34
CA PHE A 480 -13.01 11.28 13.90
C PHE A 480 -14.08 11.58 12.84
N ASP A 481 -14.62 12.80 12.79
CA ASP A 481 -15.60 13.21 11.77
C ASP A 481 -14.89 13.46 10.43
N PRO A 482 -15.21 12.68 9.36
CA PRO A 482 -14.58 12.84 8.05
C PRO A 482 -14.76 14.24 7.45
N ALA A 483 -15.90 14.91 7.70
CA ALA A 483 -16.17 16.25 7.19
C ALA A 483 -15.27 17.32 7.84
N GLN A 484 -14.92 17.13 9.10
CA GLN A 484 -13.98 18.01 9.83
C GLN A 484 -12.52 17.62 9.54
N ARG A 485 -12.26 16.38 9.20
CA ARG A 485 -10.93 15.84 8.94
C ARG A 485 -10.37 16.27 7.58
N ALA A 486 -11.22 16.33 6.55
CA ALA A 486 -10.79 16.70 5.20
C ALA A 486 -10.11 18.09 5.13
N PRO A 487 -10.63 19.18 5.71
CA PRO A 487 -9.95 20.48 5.71
C PRO A 487 -8.58 20.49 6.38
N ILE A 488 -8.37 19.62 7.38
CA ILE A 488 -7.07 19.47 8.06
C ILE A 488 -6.03 18.92 7.08
N TYR A 489 -6.37 17.84 6.38
CA TYR A 489 -5.47 17.25 5.38
C TYR A 489 -5.31 18.11 4.13
N GLN A 490 -6.31 18.90 3.75
CA GLN A 490 -6.15 19.93 2.72
C GLN A 490 -5.11 20.98 3.10
N SER A 491 -5.13 21.41 4.37
CA SER A 491 -4.12 22.35 4.90
C SER A 491 -2.74 21.71 4.96
N LEU A 492 -2.65 20.44 5.36
CA LEU A 492 -1.41 19.66 5.34
C LEU A 492 -0.86 19.54 3.91
N CYS A 493 -1.70 19.24 2.92
CA CYS A 493 -1.30 19.15 1.53
C CYS A 493 -0.65 20.46 1.03
N LYS A 494 -1.25 21.62 1.36
CA LYS A 494 -0.69 22.92 0.99
C LYS A 494 0.70 23.15 1.58
N VAL A 495 0.90 22.81 2.85
CA VAL A 495 2.20 22.94 3.51
C VAL A 495 3.22 21.99 2.89
N LEU A 496 2.84 20.75 2.61
CA LEU A 496 3.73 19.78 1.96
C LEU A 496 4.07 20.16 0.52
N ALA A 497 3.12 20.73 -0.23
CA ALA A 497 3.37 21.25 -1.57
C ALA A 497 4.34 22.44 -1.54
N ASP A 498 4.21 23.35 -0.58
CA ASP A 498 5.10 24.50 -0.42
C ASP A 498 6.50 24.09 0.05
N ASP A 499 6.62 23.28 1.09
CA ASP A 499 7.89 22.81 1.66
C ASP A 499 8.63 21.83 0.75
N MET A 500 7.85 21.07 -0.03
CA MET A 500 8.32 20.08 -0.99
C MET A 500 9.39 19.14 -0.41
N PRO A 501 9.10 18.42 0.69
CA PRO A 501 10.07 17.46 1.22
C PRO A 501 10.43 16.40 0.19
N TRP A 502 9.45 16.00 -0.62
CA TRP A 502 9.58 15.21 -1.84
C TRP A 502 8.91 15.92 -3.01
N ASN A 503 9.45 15.75 -4.19
CA ASN A 503 8.85 16.20 -5.44
C ASN A 503 7.86 15.14 -5.92
N ILE A 504 6.55 15.42 -5.80
CA ILE A 504 5.50 14.47 -6.18
C ILE A 504 5.22 14.61 -7.67
N MET A 505 5.55 13.59 -8.44
CA MET A 505 5.45 13.65 -9.89
C MET A 505 4.02 13.42 -10.38
N TRP A 506 3.51 12.23 -10.19
CA TRP A 506 2.17 11.82 -10.64
C TRP A 506 1.75 10.49 -9.99
N GLN A 507 0.44 10.27 -10.04
CA GLN A 507 -0.18 8.97 -9.84
C GLN A 507 -0.51 8.37 -11.21
N THR A 508 -0.09 7.14 -11.47
CA THR A 508 -0.42 6.44 -12.72
C THR A 508 -1.77 5.73 -12.62
N THR A 509 -2.42 5.53 -13.76
CA THR A 509 -3.51 4.56 -13.88
C THR A 509 -2.91 3.18 -14.14
N ARG A 510 -3.38 2.18 -13.44
CA ARG A 510 -3.01 0.78 -13.66
C ARG A 510 -4.11 0.06 -14.40
N TYR A 511 -3.69 -0.89 -15.22
CA TYR A 511 -4.59 -1.67 -16.04
C TYR A 511 -4.32 -3.15 -15.84
N TRP A 512 -5.41 -3.91 -15.71
CA TRP A 512 -5.38 -5.35 -15.72
C TRP A 512 -6.35 -5.84 -16.80
N ILE A 513 -6.00 -6.93 -17.47
CA ILE A 513 -6.91 -7.62 -18.38
C ILE A 513 -7.33 -8.94 -17.75
N VAL A 514 -8.63 -9.23 -17.82
CA VAL A 514 -9.24 -10.41 -17.23
C VAL A 514 -10.07 -11.13 -18.28
N SER A 515 -9.91 -12.42 -18.42
CA SER A 515 -10.71 -13.26 -19.32
C SER A 515 -12.19 -13.21 -18.95
N ASN A 516 -13.07 -13.06 -19.93
CA ASN A 516 -14.52 -13.10 -19.74
C ASN A 516 -15.05 -14.47 -19.27
N LYS A 517 -14.19 -15.50 -19.20
CA LYS A 517 -14.49 -16.76 -18.53
C LYS A 517 -14.59 -16.61 -17.02
N VAL A 518 -13.88 -15.64 -16.44
CA VAL A 518 -13.91 -15.36 -14.98
C VAL A 518 -15.16 -14.57 -14.66
N GLN A 519 -16.01 -15.12 -13.81
CA GLN A 519 -17.26 -14.50 -13.39
C GLN A 519 -17.12 -13.93 -11.97
N ASN A 520 -17.85 -12.86 -11.68
CA ASN A 520 -17.87 -12.16 -10.38
C ASN A 520 -16.50 -11.60 -9.95
N PHE A 521 -15.57 -11.49 -10.89
CA PHE A 521 -14.25 -10.97 -10.61
C PHE A 521 -14.31 -9.53 -10.12
N GLN A 522 -13.68 -9.25 -9.00
CA GLN A 522 -13.51 -7.91 -8.46
C GLN A 522 -12.03 -7.69 -8.19
N LEU A 523 -11.48 -6.65 -8.74
CA LEU A 523 -10.11 -6.22 -8.55
C LEU A 523 -10.09 -4.71 -8.42
N THR A 524 -9.37 -4.18 -7.42
CA THR A 524 -8.87 -2.83 -7.54
C THR A 524 -7.51 -2.87 -8.23
N PRO A 525 -7.29 -2.09 -9.28
CA PRO A 525 -5.98 -1.96 -9.90
C PRO A 525 -4.92 -1.36 -8.98
N ALA A 526 -5.36 -0.80 -7.85
CA ALA A 526 -4.49 -0.30 -6.81
C ALA A 526 -3.53 -1.40 -6.34
N ALA A 527 -2.28 -1.36 -6.78
CA ALA A 527 -1.26 -2.27 -6.29
C ALA A 527 -0.48 -1.60 -5.16
N GLY A 528 -0.27 -2.32 -4.09
CA GLY A 528 0.84 -2.08 -3.17
C GLY A 528 0.54 -1.41 -1.85
N GLY A 529 -0.71 -1.23 -1.39
CA GLY A 529 -0.82 -0.50 -0.14
C GLY A 529 -2.13 -0.59 0.64
N GLY A 530 -2.82 -1.68 0.65
CA GLY A 530 -4.01 -1.83 1.48
C GLY A 530 -4.76 -3.11 1.19
N SER A 531 -5.45 -3.63 2.18
CA SER A 531 -6.37 -4.73 1.96
C SER A 531 -7.70 -4.19 1.46
N TYR A 532 -8.31 -4.90 0.54
CA TYR A 532 -9.68 -4.66 0.11
C TYR A 532 -10.41 -5.99 -0.06
N TYR A 533 -11.70 -5.95 0.11
CA TYR A 533 -12.54 -7.12 -0.06
C TYR A 533 -12.87 -7.31 -1.54
N ASP A 534 -12.34 -8.36 -2.14
CA ASP A 534 -12.50 -8.70 -3.54
C ASP A 534 -13.53 -9.82 -3.80
N ALA A 535 -14.16 -10.33 -2.75
CA ALA A 535 -15.15 -11.38 -2.82
C ALA A 535 -14.68 -12.64 -3.59
N SER A 536 -13.40 -13.01 -3.46
CA SER A 536 -12.81 -14.11 -4.24
C SER A 536 -13.45 -15.47 -4.01
N GLU A 537 -14.18 -15.66 -2.91
CA GLU A 537 -15.02 -16.84 -2.68
C GLU A 537 -16.19 -16.95 -3.67
N THR A 538 -16.59 -15.83 -4.31
CA THR A 538 -17.67 -15.80 -5.30
C THR A 538 -17.17 -15.94 -6.74
N TRP A 539 -15.84 -15.90 -6.96
CA TRP A 539 -15.30 -16.04 -8.30
C TRP A 539 -15.55 -17.44 -8.86
N SER A 540 -15.86 -17.53 -10.13
CA SER A 540 -16.07 -18.81 -10.81
C SER A 540 -15.59 -18.75 -12.25
N ILE A 541 -15.34 -19.92 -12.84
CA ILE A 541 -14.98 -20.05 -14.27
C ILE A 541 -16.22 -20.50 -15.02
N LYS A 542 -16.59 -19.75 -16.06
CA LYS A 542 -17.65 -20.15 -16.99
C LYS A 542 -17.16 -21.37 -17.77
N GLN A 543 -17.93 -22.44 -17.69
CA GLN A 543 -17.68 -23.67 -18.46
C GLN A 543 -18.05 -23.51 -19.94
#